data_7bf80c962d69656ab646e121f52d4bda
#
_entry.id   7bf80c962d69656ab646e121f52d4bda
#
_cell.length_a   1.000
_cell.length_b   1.000
_cell.length_c   1.000
_cell.angle_alpha   90.00
_cell.angle_beta   90.00
_cell.angle_gamma   90.00
#
_symmetry.space_group_name_H-M   'P 1'
#
loop_
_entity.id
_entity.type
_entity.pdbx_description
1 polymer ?
#
loop_
_entity_poly.entity_id
_entity_poly.type
_entity_poly.pdbx_seq_one_letter_code
_entity_poly.pdbx_strand_id
1 'polypeptide(L)'
;MKALKVLIVGAGIGGLTHALCLSRAGHRVTVLEANPRAEFLGAGVQISPNATKVLQAIGLEPGLSQRATQPENSIFRHWRTGATIHYAPLGSAVKERFGAPYYHLLRSDLMALLTNAIAKDSRIDVVYGAKVVAFEAGDDAVFVDSLDGQFMGQVLVGADGIHSIIRQGLLGEQLPRFTGQVAWRFLVPTASLDARAFSPAVTAWWGPGQHFVHYVVGQGQWMNCVCVLEASQWAEESWVQPGEITDVLADFRDWHPSLRALIEAADVPDIYKWALFDRPELPRWGAGPVTLLGDACHATLPFLAQGAAMAIEDAAVLSRCLSEGADIPGSLKRYEDLRKSRTTYVQRASQRNGWVYHARPPLTWLRDLITPWAGQRTMTRLYDYNAL
;
A
#
# COMPACT_ATOMS: atom_id res chain seq x y z
N MET A 1 9.90 -22.90 16.81
CA MET A 1 10.94 -23.56 15.98
C MET A 1 12.35 -23.05 16.32
N LYS A 2 13.43 -23.75 15.88
CA LYS A 2 14.81 -23.19 15.90
C LYS A 2 14.87 -21.93 15.02
N ALA A 3 15.88 -21.07 15.25
CA ALA A 3 16.13 -19.91 14.40
C ALA A 3 16.26 -20.33 12.93
N LEU A 4 15.40 -19.82 12.06
CA LEU A 4 15.38 -20.10 10.64
C LEU A 4 16.26 -19.10 9.88
N LYS A 5 16.76 -19.51 8.71
CA LYS A 5 17.33 -18.64 7.69
C LYS A 5 16.26 -18.37 6.62
N VAL A 6 15.73 -17.17 6.56
CA VAL A 6 14.63 -16.76 5.67
C VAL A 6 15.17 -15.87 4.56
N LEU A 7 14.84 -16.19 3.32
CA LEU A 7 15.10 -15.36 2.14
C LEU A 7 13.81 -14.58 1.82
N ILE A 8 13.93 -13.27 1.62
CA ILE A 8 12.84 -12.39 1.20
C ILE A 8 13.25 -11.74 -0.12
N VAL A 9 12.43 -11.88 -1.16
CA VAL A 9 12.65 -11.22 -2.44
C VAL A 9 11.79 -9.96 -2.49
N GLY A 10 12.46 -8.80 -2.58
CA GLY A 10 11.86 -7.46 -2.60
C GLY A 10 12.01 -6.70 -1.28
N ALA A 11 12.68 -5.55 -1.33
CA ALA A 11 12.86 -4.60 -0.23
C ALA A 11 11.78 -3.51 -0.20
N GLY A 12 10.53 -3.83 -0.56
CA GLY A 12 9.38 -2.96 -0.39
C GLY A 12 8.88 -2.89 1.06
N ILE A 13 7.80 -2.13 1.31
CA ILE A 13 7.22 -1.95 2.66
C ILE A 13 6.94 -3.32 3.32
N GLY A 14 6.34 -4.26 2.59
CA GLY A 14 6.02 -5.59 3.12
C GLY A 14 7.27 -6.41 3.46
N GLY A 15 8.24 -6.48 2.52
CA GLY A 15 9.47 -7.25 2.71
C GLY A 15 10.32 -6.74 3.86
N LEU A 16 10.54 -5.43 3.96
CA LEU A 16 11.31 -4.83 5.06
C LEU A 16 10.59 -4.95 6.42
N THR A 17 9.26 -4.79 6.44
CA THR A 17 8.47 -5.02 7.66
C THR A 17 8.58 -6.48 8.11
N HIS A 18 8.49 -7.43 7.16
CA HIS A 18 8.61 -8.86 7.46
C HIS A 18 9.99 -9.21 7.99
N ALA A 19 11.05 -8.64 7.40
CA ALA A 19 12.41 -8.82 7.90
C ALA A 19 12.56 -8.40 9.37
N LEU A 20 12.01 -7.23 9.74
CA LEU A 20 12.02 -6.74 11.12
C LEU A 20 11.18 -7.63 12.06
N CYS A 21 10.01 -8.08 11.63
CA CYS A 21 9.18 -9.01 12.42
C CYS A 21 9.89 -10.34 12.67
N LEU A 22 10.51 -10.93 11.66
CA LEU A 22 11.27 -12.18 11.74
C LEU A 22 12.51 -12.03 12.64
N SER A 23 13.27 -10.96 12.50
CA SER A 23 14.44 -10.72 13.34
C SER A 23 14.06 -10.63 14.81
N ARG A 24 12.97 -9.93 15.15
CA ARG A 24 12.44 -9.85 16.52
C ARG A 24 12.02 -11.22 17.06
N ALA A 25 11.55 -12.11 16.20
CA ALA A 25 11.25 -13.50 16.53
C ALA A 25 12.50 -14.41 16.62
N GLY A 26 13.70 -13.87 16.38
CA GLY A 26 14.97 -14.58 16.51
C GLY A 26 15.46 -15.26 15.23
N HIS A 27 14.83 -15.05 14.10
CA HIS A 27 15.24 -15.60 12.81
C HIS A 27 16.35 -14.76 12.15
N ARG A 28 17.11 -15.36 11.22
CA ARG A 28 18.07 -14.66 10.36
C ARG A 28 17.45 -14.42 9.00
N VAL A 29 17.61 -13.22 8.46
CA VAL A 29 16.93 -12.79 7.24
C VAL A 29 17.94 -12.26 6.22
N THR A 30 17.80 -12.70 4.98
CA THR A 30 18.47 -12.06 3.84
C THR A 30 17.38 -11.52 2.91
N VAL A 31 17.38 -10.20 2.68
CA VAL A 31 16.49 -9.52 1.74
C VAL A 31 17.23 -9.30 0.44
N LEU A 32 16.66 -9.75 -0.69
CA LEU A 32 17.21 -9.60 -2.03
C LEU A 32 16.42 -8.52 -2.78
N GLU A 33 17.08 -7.43 -3.17
CA GLU A 33 16.47 -6.29 -3.85
C GLU A 33 17.10 -6.08 -5.21
N ALA A 34 16.26 -5.98 -6.25
CA ALA A 34 16.72 -5.82 -7.63
C ALA A 34 17.37 -4.44 -7.91
N ASN A 35 16.89 -3.39 -7.24
CA ASN A 35 17.47 -2.07 -7.40
C ASN A 35 18.85 -1.99 -6.74
N PRO A 36 19.83 -1.29 -7.37
CA PRO A 36 21.20 -1.22 -6.86
C PRO A 36 21.34 -0.38 -5.58
N ARG A 37 20.31 0.37 -5.21
CA ARG A 37 20.25 1.18 -4.00
C ARG A 37 18.79 1.36 -3.55
N ALA A 38 18.62 1.82 -2.33
CA ALA A 38 17.30 2.19 -1.83
C ALA A 38 16.81 3.46 -2.54
N GLU A 39 15.91 3.28 -3.50
CA GLU A 39 15.25 4.38 -4.22
C GLU A 39 13.78 4.46 -3.81
N PHE A 40 13.33 5.69 -3.48
CA PHE A 40 11.98 5.90 -3.00
C PHE A 40 11.30 7.01 -3.78
N LEU A 41 10.33 6.67 -4.61
CA LEU A 41 9.48 7.66 -5.26
C LEU A 41 8.53 8.32 -4.23
N GLY A 42 8.46 9.65 -4.28
CA GLY A 42 7.85 10.51 -3.28
C GLY A 42 6.32 10.60 -3.30
N ALA A 43 5.59 9.49 -3.46
CA ALA A 43 4.14 9.50 -3.30
C ALA A 43 3.73 9.41 -1.83
N GLY A 44 2.58 9.99 -1.48
CA GLY A 44 2.00 9.84 -0.15
C GLY A 44 1.48 8.42 0.07
N VAL A 45 1.56 7.97 1.32
CA VAL A 45 0.97 6.72 1.80
C VAL A 45 0.14 6.98 3.06
N GLN A 46 -0.95 6.24 3.20
CA GLN A 46 -1.84 6.28 4.35
C GLN A 46 -1.65 4.99 5.15
N ILE A 47 -1.42 5.10 6.44
CA ILE A 47 -1.21 3.98 7.36
C ILE A 47 -2.32 4.00 8.40
N SER A 48 -3.24 3.07 8.25
CA SER A 48 -4.40 2.93 9.13
C SER A 48 -4.07 2.16 10.41
N PRO A 49 -4.91 2.22 11.47
CA PRO A 49 -4.63 1.63 12.79
C PRO A 49 -4.20 0.18 12.78
N ASN A 50 -4.78 -0.65 11.91
CA ASN A 50 -4.42 -2.06 11.76
C ASN A 50 -2.94 -2.25 11.40
N ALA A 51 -2.39 -1.42 10.52
CA ALA A 51 -0.97 -1.44 10.16
C ALA A 51 -0.10 -0.69 11.18
N THR A 52 -0.60 0.41 11.74
CA THR A 52 0.12 1.19 12.75
C THR A 52 0.46 0.34 13.98
N LYS A 53 -0.46 -0.52 14.45
CA LYS A 53 -0.21 -1.47 15.55
C LYS A 53 1.04 -2.33 15.29
N VAL A 54 1.18 -2.85 14.07
CA VAL A 54 2.33 -3.68 13.69
C VAL A 54 3.62 -2.85 13.69
N LEU A 55 3.59 -1.65 13.09
CA LEU A 55 4.75 -0.76 13.05
C LEU A 55 5.17 -0.31 14.46
N GLN A 56 4.23 -0.10 15.37
CA GLN A 56 4.50 0.16 16.78
C GLN A 56 5.16 -1.06 17.47
N ALA A 57 4.63 -2.26 17.24
CA ALA A 57 5.18 -3.50 17.81
C ALA A 57 6.62 -3.75 17.35
N ILE A 58 6.99 -3.35 16.14
CA ILE A 58 8.39 -3.40 15.68
C ILE A 58 9.23 -2.16 16.02
N GLY A 59 8.70 -1.25 16.88
CA GLY A 59 9.46 -0.14 17.48
C GLY A 59 9.62 1.09 16.59
N LEU A 60 8.78 1.28 15.57
CA LEU A 60 8.87 2.43 14.66
C LEU A 60 8.05 3.66 15.11
N GLU A 61 7.31 3.57 16.21
CA GLU A 61 6.45 4.65 16.70
C GLU A 61 7.15 6.01 16.86
N PRO A 62 8.36 6.10 17.49
CA PRO A 62 9.01 7.40 17.64
C PRO A 62 9.32 8.10 16.30
N GLY A 63 9.72 7.31 15.29
CA GLY A 63 9.99 7.82 13.95
C GLY A 63 8.72 8.17 13.17
N LEU A 64 7.64 7.40 13.37
CA LEU A 64 6.34 7.68 12.76
C LEU A 64 5.75 8.98 13.30
N SER A 65 5.70 9.17 14.61
CA SER A 65 5.17 10.38 15.24
C SER A 65 5.95 11.65 14.87
N GLN A 66 7.23 11.54 14.54
CA GLN A 66 8.05 12.68 14.10
C GLN A 66 7.82 13.05 12.63
N ARG A 67 7.57 12.07 11.74
CA ARG A 67 7.55 12.28 10.30
C ARG A 67 6.14 12.29 9.69
N ALA A 68 5.19 11.64 10.36
CA ALA A 68 3.84 11.53 9.85
C ALA A 68 2.95 12.70 10.28
N THR A 69 1.95 12.98 9.45
CA THR A 69 0.83 13.86 9.79
C THR A 69 -0.34 13.00 10.26
N GLN A 70 -1.01 13.37 11.34
CA GLN A 70 -2.25 12.74 11.77
C GLN A 70 -3.43 13.58 11.26
N PRO A 71 -4.23 13.07 10.32
CA PRO A 71 -5.41 13.80 9.87
C PRO A 71 -6.47 13.81 10.96
N GLU A 72 -7.12 14.93 11.15
CA GLU A 72 -8.23 15.06 12.09
C GLU A 72 -9.51 14.40 11.57
N ASN A 73 -9.70 14.44 10.25
CA ASN A 73 -10.95 14.07 9.62
C ASN A 73 -10.74 13.44 8.23
N SER A 74 -11.73 12.65 7.80
CA SER A 74 -11.94 12.26 6.42
C SER A 74 -13.19 12.97 5.90
N ILE A 75 -13.07 13.68 4.77
CA ILE A 75 -14.13 14.49 4.18
C ILE A 75 -14.40 13.99 2.77
N PHE A 76 -15.67 13.72 2.46
CA PHE A 76 -16.11 13.37 1.11
C PHE A 76 -16.93 14.52 0.54
N ARG A 77 -16.55 14.99 -0.64
CA ARG A 77 -17.13 16.17 -1.27
C ARG A 77 -17.70 15.86 -2.66
N HIS A 78 -18.73 16.59 -3.01
CA HIS A 78 -19.27 16.60 -4.36
C HIS A 78 -18.33 17.39 -5.30
N TRP A 79 -17.92 16.75 -6.39
CA TRP A 79 -16.90 17.24 -7.32
C TRP A 79 -17.09 18.68 -7.85
N ARG A 80 -18.35 19.08 -8.12
CA ARG A 80 -18.68 20.36 -8.76
C ARG A 80 -19.06 21.45 -7.77
N THR A 81 -19.85 21.11 -6.77
CA THR A 81 -20.39 22.10 -5.81
C THR A 81 -19.53 22.30 -4.57
N GLY A 82 -18.60 21.36 -4.30
CA GLY A 82 -17.83 21.35 -3.07
C GLY A 82 -18.63 20.97 -1.81
N ALA A 83 -19.94 20.68 -1.96
CA ALA A 83 -20.78 20.29 -0.83
C ALA A 83 -20.25 19.02 -0.16
N THR A 84 -20.26 19.00 1.17
CA THR A 84 -19.85 17.82 1.94
C THR A 84 -20.93 16.75 1.85
N ILE A 85 -20.55 15.58 1.31
CA ILE A 85 -21.38 14.38 1.22
C ILE A 85 -21.33 13.62 2.55
N HIS A 86 -20.12 13.47 3.09
CA HIS A 86 -19.88 12.75 4.33
C HIS A 86 -18.66 13.31 5.06
N TYR A 87 -18.70 13.21 6.37
CA TYR A 87 -17.63 13.59 7.27
C TYR A 87 -17.42 12.47 8.30
N ALA A 88 -16.20 12.03 8.47
CA ALA A 88 -15.83 11.02 9.46
C ALA A 88 -14.65 11.52 10.30
N PRO A 89 -14.76 11.52 11.65
CA PRO A 89 -13.63 11.86 12.51
C PRO A 89 -12.54 10.80 12.39
N LEU A 90 -11.30 11.27 12.36
CA LEU A 90 -10.08 10.47 12.46
C LEU A 90 -9.33 10.83 13.77
N GLY A 91 -8.13 11.26 13.73
CA GLY A 91 -7.37 11.78 14.87
C GLY A 91 -7.50 10.95 16.15
N SER A 92 -7.87 11.62 17.25
CA SER A 92 -8.04 10.98 18.57
C SER A 92 -9.15 9.94 18.58
N ALA A 93 -10.26 10.20 17.88
CA ALA A 93 -11.40 9.29 17.83
C ALA A 93 -11.05 7.90 17.26
N VAL A 94 -10.21 7.86 16.24
CA VAL A 94 -9.71 6.60 15.65
C VAL A 94 -8.72 5.92 16.60
N LYS A 95 -7.81 6.70 17.20
CA LYS A 95 -6.85 6.17 18.18
C LYS A 95 -7.54 5.56 19.39
N GLU A 96 -8.53 6.24 19.96
CA GLU A 96 -9.31 5.75 21.10
C GLU A 96 -10.10 4.48 20.76
N ARG A 97 -10.74 4.47 19.59
CA ARG A 97 -11.60 3.36 19.17
C ARG A 97 -10.83 2.11 18.76
N PHE A 98 -9.72 2.27 18.03
CA PHE A 98 -8.98 1.16 17.41
C PHE A 98 -7.60 0.90 18.03
N GLY A 99 -7.19 1.68 19.06
CA GLY A 99 -5.97 1.47 19.82
C GLY A 99 -4.68 1.96 19.15
N ALA A 100 -4.75 2.58 17.96
CA ALA A 100 -3.59 3.14 17.28
C ALA A 100 -4.00 4.32 16.38
N PRO A 101 -3.10 5.28 16.12
CA PRO A 101 -3.38 6.44 15.28
C PRO A 101 -3.42 6.07 13.79
N TYR A 102 -4.05 6.95 13.02
CA TYR A 102 -4.01 6.98 11.56
C TYR A 102 -2.95 7.97 11.11
N TYR A 103 -2.09 7.58 10.18
CA TYR A 103 -0.97 8.40 9.71
C TYR A 103 -1.00 8.63 8.21
N HIS A 104 -0.63 9.87 7.81
CA HIS A 104 -0.23 10.21 6.46
C HIS A 104 1.27 10.52 6.44
N LEU A 105 2.01 9.95 5.52
CA LEU A 105 3.43 10.25 5.35
C LEU A 105 3.87 10.05 3.90
N LEU A 106 5.04 10.56 3.56
CA LEU A 106 5.69 10.21 2.30
C LEU A 106 6.09 8.72 2.34
N ARG A 107 5.93 8.02 1.24
CA ARG A 107 6.42 6.63 1.12
C ARG A 107 7.92 6.54 1.39
N SER A 108 8.69 7.54 0.93
CA SER A 108 10.12 7.66 1.22
C SER A 108 10.42 7.72 2.71
N ASP A 109 9.62 8.45 3.51
CA ASP A 109 9.80 8.53 4.95
C ASP A 109 9.57 7.17 5.64
N LEU A 110 8.50 6.46 5.26
CA LEU A 110 8.24 5.12 5.80
C LEU A 110 9.36 4.14 5.43
N MET A 111 9.81 4.18 4.18
CA MET A 111 10.92 3.35 3.72
C MET A 111 12.23 3.68 4.46
N ALA A 112 12.52 4.96 4.67
CA ALA A 112 13.69 5.38 5.44
C ALA A 112 13.63 4.89 6.90
N LEU A 113 12.44 4.93 7.54
CA LEU A 113 12.27 4.39 8.89
C LEU A 113 12.55 2.89 8.95
N LEU A 114 12.01 2.12 7.99
CA LEU A 114 12.23 0.67 7.89
C LEU A 114 13.70 0.34 7.64
N THR A 115 14.32 0.99 6.66
CA THR A 115 15.72 0.79 6.29
C THR A 115 16.67 1.16 7.44
N ASN A 116 16.43 2.28 8.13
CA ASN A 116 17.22 2.69 9.29
C ASN A 116 17.08 1.72 10.49
N ALA A 117 15.92 1.10 10.66
CA ALA A 117 15.74 0.06 11.69
C ALA A 117 16.51 -1.21 11.33
N ILE A 118 16.46 -1.63 10.07
CA ILE A 118 17.19 -2.79 9.55
C ILE A 118 18.70 -2.59 9.66
N ALA A 119 19.24 -1.43 9.32
CA ALA A 119 20.67 -1.15 9.40
C ALA A 119 21.25 -1.30 10.82
N LYS A 120 20.42 -1.29 11.85
CA LYS A 120 20.79 -1.49 13.26
C LYS A 120 20.65 -2.94 13.74
N ASP A 121 20.13 -3.84 12.91
CA ASP A 121 19.85 -5.23 13.28
C ASP A 121 20.81 -6.19 12.57
N SER A 122 21.76 -6.74 13.31
CA SER A 122 22.79 -7.66 12.78
C SER A 122 22.26 -9.02 12.30
N ARG A 123 20.96 -9.30 12.45
CA ARG A 123 20.31 -10.52 11.94
C ARG A 123 19.70 -10.35 10.57
N ILE A 124 19.72 -9.14 10.02
CA ILE A 124 19.14 -8.82 8.71
C ILE A 124 20.22 -8.32 7.77
N ASP A 125 20.40 -9.02 6.67
CA ASP A 125 21.24 -8.60 5.55
C ASP A 125 20.35 -8.16 4.38
N VAL A 126 20.62 -6.99 3.79
CA VAL A 126 19.97 -6.53 2.56
C VAL A 126 20.98 -6.50 1.44
N VAL A 127 20.75 -7.29 0.40
CA VAL A 127 21.58 -7.35 -0.79
C VAL A 127 20.91 -6.58 -1.91
N TYR A 128 21.40 -5.38 -2.17
CA TYR A 128 20.93 -4.55 -3.28
C TYR A 128 21.60 -4.98 -4.59
N GLY A 129 20.91 -4.79 -5.73
CA GLY A 129 21.36 -5.25 -7.05
C GLY A 129 21.08 -6.73 -7.31
N ALA A 130 20.64 -7.49 -6.31
CA ALA A 130 20.36 -8.92 -6.43
C ALA A 130 19.04 -9.19 -7.18
N LYS A 131 19.06 -9.02 -8.50
CA LYS A 131 17.89 -9.32 -9.35
C LYS A 131 17.67 -10.82 -9.43
N VAL A 132 16.68 -11.31 -8.70
CA VAL A 132 16.26 -12.71 -8.69
C VAL A 132 15.65 -13.08 -10.04
N VAL A 133 16.03 -14.26 -10.57
CA VAL A 133 15.57 -14.78 -11.86
C VAL A 133 14.89 -16.15 -11.74
N ALA A 134 15.26 -16.96 -10.75
CA ALA A 134 14.67 -18.28 -10.51
C ALA A 134 14.82 -18.69 -9.04
N PHE A 135 14.10 -19.72 -8.65
CA PHE A 135 14.31 -20.42 -7.39
C PHE A 135 14.05 -21.92 -7.55
N GLU A 136 14.68 -22.71 -6.70
CA GLU A 136 14.44 -24.13 -6.58
C GLU A 136 14.19 -24.48 -5.11
N ALA A 137 13.11 -25.21 -4.83
CA ALA A 137 12.75 -25.65 -3.49
C ALA A 137 13.03 -27.14 -3.34
N GLY A 138 13.99 -27.49 -2.49
CA GLY A 138 14.27 -28.86 -2.05
C GLY A 138 13.58 -29.15 -0.71
N ASP A 139 13.83 -30.36 -0.18
CA ASP A 139 13.21 -30.82 1.08
C ASP A 139 13.69 -30.03 2.29
N ASP A 140 14.98 -29.67 2.36
CA ASP A 140 15.61 -29.02 3.53
C ASP A 140 16.00 -27.54 3.28
N ALA A 141 16.06 -27.10 2.03
CA ALA A 141 16.53 -25.79 1.66
C ALA A 141 15.86 -25.25 0.40
N VAL A 142 15.83 -23.92 0.29
CA VAL A 142 15.45 -23.21 -0.94
C VAL A 142 16.68 -22.50 -1.47
N PHE A 143 16.93 -22.66 -2.76
CA PHE A 143 17.96 -21.95 -3.50
C PHE A 143 17.31 -20.87 -4.37
N VAL A 144 17.90 -19.68 -4.38
CA VAL A 144 17.42 -18.54 -5.15
C VAL A 144 18.56 -18.03 -6.01
N ASP A 145 18.36 -18.06 -7.32
CA ASP A 145 19.32 -17.59 -8.30
C ASP A 145 19.06 -16.12 -8.61
N SER A 146 20.09 -15.30 -8.48
CA SER A 146 20.13 -13.92 -8.97
C SER A 146 21.14 -13.79 -10.11
N LEU A 147 21.15 -12.65 -10.80
CA LEU A 147 22.14 -12.40 -11.84
C LEU A 147 23.58 -12.43 -11.31
N ASP A 148 23.81 -12.14 -10.03
CA ASP A 148 25.12 -11.97 -9.43
C ASP A 148 25.51 -13.13 -8.48
N GLY A 149 24.68 -14.13 -8.30
CA GLY A 149 24.97 -15.28 -7.46
C GLY A 149 23.76 -16.03 -6.94
N GLN A 150 24.05 -17.08 -6.17
CA GLN A 150 23.02 -17.95 -5.58
C GLN A 150 22.92 -17.72 -4.06
N PHE A 151 21.71 -17.72 -3.54
CA PHE A 151 21.39 -17.62 -2.12
C PHE A 151 20.67 -18.86 -1.64
N MET A 152 20.94 -19.28 -0.41
CA MET A 152 20.34 -20.46 0.20
C MET A 152 19.67 -20.10 1.52
N GLY A 153 18.46 -20.59 1.74
CA GLY A 153 17.69 -20.45 2.98
C GLY A 153 16.79 -21.65 3.24
N GLN A 154 16.03 -21.60 4.32
CA GLN A 154 15.05 -22.64 4.67
C GLN A 154 13.63 -22.23 4.27
N VAL A 155 13.37 -20.94 4.14
CA VAL A 155 12.08 -20.36 3.73
C VAL A 155 12.34 -19.28 2.69
N LEU A 156 11.51 -19.24 1.66
CA LEU A 156 11.49 -18.18 0.66
C LEU A 156 10.15 -17.43 0.72
N VAL A 157 10.24 -16.10 0.82
CA VAL A 157 9.08 -15.21 0.79
C VAL A 157 9.19 -14.26 -0.41
N GLY A 158 8.27 -14.38 -1.36
CA GLY A 158 8.12 -13.45 -2.48
C GLY A 158 7.35 -12.20 -2.02
N ALA A 159 8.06 -11.09 -1.81
CA ALA A 159 7.52 -9.75 -1.50
C ALA A 159 7.84 -8.77 -2.64
N ASP A 160 7.98 -9.28 -3.86
CA ASP A 160 8.49 -8.65 -5.08
C ASP A 160 7.37 -7.99 -5.93
N GLY A 161 6.24 -7.68 -5.30
CA GLY A 161 5.20 -6.83 -5.85
C GLY A 161 4.35 -7.49 -6.95
N ILE A 162 3.62 -6.64 -7.68
CA ILE A 162 2.62 -7.10 -8.65
C ILE A 162 3.23 -7.89 -9.82
N HIS A 163 4.51 -7.70 -10.12
CA HIS A 163 5.26 -8.42 -11.17
C HIS A 163 6.09 -9.59 -10.62
N SER A 164 5.72 -10.12 -9.46
CA SER A 164 6.46 -11.15 -8.72
C SER A 164 6.95 -12.32 -9.58
N ILE A 165 8.27 -12.51 -9.60
CA ILE A 165 8.95 -13.66 -10.18
C ILE A 165 8.69 -14.92 -9.35
N ILE A 166 8.63 -14.77 -8.02
CA ILE A 166 8.35 -15.91 -7.13
C ILE A 166 6.94 -16.44 -7.38
N ARG A 167 5.95 -15.56 -7.59
CA ARG A 167 4.59 -15.99 -7.99
C ARG A 167 4.61 -16.71 -9.35
N GLN A 168 5.33 -16.19 -10.33
CA GLN A 168 5.44 -16.84 -11.65
C GLN A 168 6.02 -18.24 -11.53
N GLY A 169 7.04 -18.44 -10.71
CA GLY A 169 7.61 -19.76 -10.45
C GLY A 169 6.63 -20.72 -9.75
N LEU A 170 5.76 -20.21 -8.84
CA LEU A 170 4.77 -21.02 -8.13
C LEU A 170 3.52 -21.39 -8.94
N LEU A 171 3.05 -20.48 -9.79
CA LEU A 171 1.71 -20.52 -10.40
C LEU A 171 1.70 -20.43 -11.92
N GLY A 172 2.87 -20.26 -12.53
CA GLY A 172 3.00 -19.94 -13.95
C GLY A 172 2.77 -18.45 -14.24
N GLU A 173 2.97 -18.08 -15.48
CA GLU A 173 2.81 -16.71 -15.93
C GLU A 173 1.34 -16.27 -15.88
N GLN A 174 1.10 -15.13 -15.25
CA GLN A 174 -0.21 -14.48 -15.17
C GLN A 174 0.01 -12.99 -15.30
N LEU A 175 -0.56 -12.39 -16.33
CA LEU A 175 -0.49 -10.94 -16.52
C LEU A 175 -1.47 -10.21 -15.56
N PRO A 176 -1.09 -9.03 -15.05
CA PRO A 176 -2.02 -8.16 -14.34
C PRO A 176 -3.12 -7.68 -15.29
N ARG A 177 -4.31 -7.44 -14.76
CA ARG A 177 -5.46 -6.96 -15.53
C ARG A 177 -5.57 -5.45 -15.41
N PHE A 178 -5.57 -4.74 -16.54
CA PHE A 178 -5.92 -3.32 -16.56
C PHE A 178 -7.38 -3.12 -16.14
N THR A 179 -7.61 -2.20 -15.20
CA THR A 179 -8.93 -2.00 -14.59
C THR A 179 -9.81 -1.00 -15.34
N GLY A 180 -9.32 -0.43 -16.44
CA GLY A 180 -10.00 0.67 -17.12
C GLY A 180 -9.87 2.00 -16.39
N GLN A 181 -8.86 2.15 -15.52
CA GLN A 181 -8.65 3.36 -14.74
C GLN A 181 -7.17 3.75 -14.72
N VAL A 182 -6.93 5.04 -14.70
CA VAL A 182 -5.61 5.64 -14.56
C VAL A 182 -5.60 6.64 -13.41
N ALA A 183 -4.44 6.89 -12.83
CA ALA A 183 -4.28 7.83 -11.73
C ALA A 183 -3.16 8.82 -12.04
N TRP A 184 -3.46 10.11 -11.98
CA TRP A 184 -2.46 11.15 -11.86
C TRP A 184 -1.98 11.22 -10.41
N ARG A 185 -0.68 11.38 -10.22
CA ARG A 185 -0.06 11.56 -8.91
C ARG A 185 0.97 12.68 -8.95
N PHE A 186 0.85 13.60 -8.00
CA PHE A 186 1.78 14.71 -7.83
C PHE A 186 1.73 15.25 -6.40
N LEU A 187 2.76 16.00 -6.06
CA LEU A 187 2.86 16.73 -4.79
C LEU A 187 2.74 18.23 -5.06
N VAL A 188 2.09 18.95 -4.15
CA VAL A 188 1.99 20.42 -4.21
C VAL A 188 2.60 20.98 -2.93
N PRO A 189 3.54 21.95 -3.00
CA PRO A 189 4.05 22.61 -1.82
C PRO A 189 2.91 23.31 -1.07
N THR A 190 2.71 23.03 0.21
CA THR A 190 1.64 23.66 1.00
C THR A 190 1.84 25.17 1.15
N ALA A 191 3.08 25.65 1.07
CA ALA A 191 3.40 27.07 1.07
C ALA A 191 2.80 27.84 -0.13
N SER A 192 2.49 27.14 -1.24
CA SER A 192 1.84 27.71 -2.43
C SER A 192 0.31 27.75 -2.32
N LEU A 193 -0.26 27.23 -1.23
CA LEU A 193 -1.69 27.07 -1.03
C LEU A 193 -2.24 28.08 -0.01
N ASP A 194 -3.48 28.54 -0.21
CA ASP A 194 -4.18 29.27 0.84
C ASP A 194 -4.50 28.33 2.01
N ALA A 195 -3.87 28.57 3.16
CA ALA A 195 -4.06 27.77 4.37
C ALA A 195 -5.53 27.68 4.84
N ARG A 196 -6.38 28.60 4.41
CA ARG A 196 -7.82 28.59 4.70
C ARG A 196 -8.62 27.63 3.81
N ALA A 197 -8.08 27.29 2.64
CA ALA A 197 -8.74 26.42 1.66
C ALA A 197 -8.58 24.94 1.98
N PHE A 198 -7.55 24.55 2.75
CA PHE A 198 -7.18 23.15 2.97
C PHE A 198 -7.06 22.84 4.47
N SER A 199 -8.03 22.10 4.98
CA SER A 199 -8.02 21.56 6.35
C SER A 199 -7.00 20.41 6.47
N PRO A 200 -6.44 20.12 7.66
CA PRO A 200 -5.64 18.92 7.95
C PRO A 200 -6.50 17.64 7.94
N ALA A 201 -7.11 17.36 6.80
CA ALA A 201 -8.00 16.24 6.56
C ALA A 201 -7.54 15.47 5.32
N VAL A 202 -7.92 14.20 5.23
CA VAL A 202 -7.97 13.54 3.94
C VAL A 202 -9.29 13.92 3.27
N THR A 203 -9.23 14.51 2.10
CA THR A 203 -10.42 14.91 1.35
C THR A 203 -10.51 14.12 0.06
N ALA A 204 -11.66 13.49 -0.15
CA ALA A 204 -11.98 12.78 -1.39
C ALA A 204 -13.17 13.48 -2.08
N TRP A 205 -12.97 13.87 -3.32
CA TRP A 205 -14.00 14.47 -4.17
C TRP A 205 -14.50 13.44 -5.15
N TRP A 206 -15.80 13.23 -5.20
CA TRP A 206 -16.44 12.22 -6.03
C TRP A 206 -17.22 12.82 -7.19
N GLY A 207 -16.90 12.36 -8.40
CA GLY A 207 -17.53 12.80 -9.63
C GLY A 207 -17.85 11.63 -10.59
N PRO A 208 -18.60 11.89 -11.66
CA PRO A 208 -18.97 10.86 -12.63
C PRO A 208 -17.74 10.37 -13.40
N GLY A 209 -17.36 9.10 -13.18
CA GLY A 209 -16.20 8.47 -13.82
C GLY A 209 -14.84 8.91 -13.29
N GLN A 210 -14.80 9.75 -12.25
CA GLN A 210 -13.57 10.33 -11.72
C GLN A 210 -13.67 10.56 -10.22
N HIS A 211 -12.51 10.57 -9.52
CA HIS A 211 -12.40 11.11 -8.17
C HIS A 211 -11.03 11.73 -7.93
N PHE A 212 -10.95 12.61 -6.96
CA PHE A 212 -9.74 13.31 -6.58
C PHE A 212 -9.53 13.18 -5.07
N VAL A 213 -8.39 12.69 -4.64
CA VAL A 213 -8.03 12.59 -3.22
C VAL A 213 -6.82 13.45 -2.94
N HIS A 214 -6.89 14.25 -1.89
CA HIS A 214 -5.73 14.99 -1.42
C HIS A 214 -5.60 14.94 0.11
N TYR A 215 -4.36 14.97 0.59
CA TYR A 215 -4.02 14.97 1.99
C TYR A 215 -2.59 15.44 2.23
N VAL A 216 -2.34 16.01 3.39
CA VAL A 216 -1.05 16.56 3.77
C VAL A 216 -0.07 15.46 4.17
N VAL A 217 1.19 15.57 3.74
CA VAL A 217 2.31 14.68 4.05
C VAL A 217 3.58 15.48 4.33
N GLY A 218 4.69 14.80 4.69
CA GLY A 218 5.99 15.42 4.89
C GLY A 218 5.95 16.51 5.97
N GLN A 219 5.36 16.21 7.13
CA GLN A 219 5.24 17.15 8.26
C GLN A 219 4.50 18.47 7.91
N GLY A 220 3.54 18.39 7.00
CA GLY A 220 2.78 19.57 6.59
C GLY A 220 3.35 20.30 5.38
N GLN A 221 4.48 19.90 4.83
CA GLN A 221 5.15 20.61 3.74
C GLN A 221 4.54 20.36 2.36
N TRP A 222 3.88 19.21 2.18
CA TRP A 222 3.36 18.79 0.89
C TRP A 222 1.91 18.35 0.96
N MET A 223 1.13 18.74 -0.04
CA MET A 223 -0.19 18.18 -0.34
C MET A 223 0.00 17.06 -1.37
N ASN A 224 -0.26 15.82 -0.99
CA ASN A 224 -0.27 14.70 -1.92
C ASN A 224 -1.60 14.64 -2.65
N CYS A 225 -1.56 14.58 -3.97
CA CYS A 225 -2.71 14.52 -4.86
C CYS A 225 -2.74 13.20 -5.62
N VAL A 226 -3.91 12.55 -5.62
CA VAL A 226 -4.19 11.32 -6.39
C VAL A 226 -5.50 11.52 -7.12
N CYS A 227 -5.46 11.59 -8.45
CA CYS A 227 -6.62 11.90 -9.27
C CYS A 227 -6.89 10.70 -10.18
N VAL A 228 -7.96 9.98 -9.92
CA VAL A 228 -8.31 8.77 -10.68
C VAL A 228 -9.42 9.07 -11.68
N LEU A 229 -9.26 8.55 -12.89
CA LEU A 229 -10.25 8.66 -13.95
C LEU A 229 -10.38 7.36 -14.75
N GLU A 230 -11.57 7.15 -15.31
CA GLU A 230 -11.82 6.06 -16.26
C GLU A 230 -11.07 6.32 -17.56
N ALA A 231 -10.41 5.31 -18.10
CA ALA A 231 -9.69 5.35 -19.37
C ALA A 231 -10.05 4.13 -20.22
N SER A 232 -10.40 4.36 -21.48
CA SER A 232 -10.83 3.28 -22.38
C SER A 232 -9.69 2.38 -22.86
N GLN A 233 -8.46 2.91 -22.87
CA GLN A 233 -7.26 2.20 -23.32
C GLN A 233 -6.05 2.66 -22.53
N TRP A 234 -5.10 1.75 -22.33
CA TRP A 234 -3.77 2.01 -21.84
C TRP A 234 -2.78 1.22 -22.69
N ALA A 235 -1.85 1.92 -23.34
CA ALA A 235 -0.97 1.32 -24.32
C ALA A 235 0.27 0.65 -23.71
N GLU A 236 0.65 1.00 -22.47
CA GLU A 236 1.88 0.53 -21.85
C GLU A 236 1.66 0.12 -20.38
N GLU A 237 2.29 -0.98 -19.96
CA GLU A 237 2.35 -1.41 -18.55
C GLU A 237 3.31 -0.55 -17.70
N SER A 238 3.67 0.65 -18.17
CA SER A 238 4.58 1.52 -17.44
C SER A 238 3.92 2.08 -16.19
N TRP A 239 4.54 1.84 -15.05
CA TRP A 239 4.13 2.44 -13.77
C TRP A 239 4.39 3.94 -13.70
N VAL A 240 5.18 4.48 -14.62
CA VAL A 240 5.66 5.86 -14.59
C VAL A 240 5.66 6.41 -16.00
N GLN A 241 4.57 7.07 -16.39
CA GLN A 241 4.57 7.96 -17.53
C GLN A 241 4.67 9.39 -17.01
N PRO A 242 5.68 10.16 -17.39
CA PRO A 242 5.69 11.60 -17.16
C PRO A 242 4.44 12.21 -17.81
N GLY A 243 3.83 13.16 -17.14
CA GLY A 243 2.68 13.90 -17.65
C GLY A 243 2.85 15.39 -17.40
N GLU A 244 1.96 16.18 -17.97
CA GLU A 244 1.97 17.62 -17.80
C GLU A 244 0.79 18.08 -16.97
N ILE A 245 0.94 19.18 -16.26
CA ILE A 245 -0.10 19.79 -15.45
C ILE A 245 -1.32 20.19 -16.31
N THR A 246 -1.08 20.56 -17.54
CA THR A 246 -2.12 20.91 -18.53
C THR A 246 -3.05 19.74 -18.82
N ASP A 247 -2.54 18.51 -18.84
CA ASP A 247 -3.34 17.31 -19.03
C ASP A 247 -4.25 17.06 -17.84
N VAL A 248 -3.70 17.22 -16.61
CA VAL A 248 -4.49 17.11 -15.38
C VAL A 248 -5.58 18.17 -15.33
N LEU A 249 -5.26 19.42 -15.68
CA LEU A 249 -6.23 20.51 -15.77
C LEU A 249 -7.33 20.27 -16.80
N ALA A 250 -6.98 19.68 -17.95
CA ALA A 250 -7.94 19.30 -18.98
C ALA A 250 -8.90 18.21 -18.52
N ASP A 251 -8.38 17.17 -17.84
CA ASP A 251 -9.16 16.06 -17.29
C ASP A 251 -10.13 16.53 -16.19
N PHE A 252 -9.76 17.56 -15.40
CA PHE A 252 -10.53 18.09 -14.26
C PHE A 252 -11.10 19.51 -14.48
N ARG A 253 -11.24 19.96 -15.75
CA ARG A 253 -11.63 21.32 -16.13
C ARG A 253 -12.96 21.81 -15.54
N ASP A 254 -13.96 20.91 -15.40
CA ASP A 254 -15.31 21.24 -14.93
C ASP A 254 -15.49 21.03 -13.41
N TRP A 255 -14.41 20.75 -12.70
CA TRP A 255 -14.41 20.48 -11.28
C TRP A 255 -14.40 21.80 -10.47
N HIS A 256 -14.69 21.67 -9.17
CA HIS A 256 -14.76 22.80 -8.25
C HIS A 256 -13.50 23.69 -8.32
N PRO A 257 -13.62 25.03 -8.33
CA PRO A 257 -12.48 25.94 -8.48
C PRO A 257 -11.33 25.71 -7.51
N SER A 258 -11.62 25.32 -6.27
CA SER A 258 -10.57 24.99 -5.28
C SER A 258 -9.66 23.83 -5.73
N LEU A 259 -10.19 22.83 -6.43
CA LEU A 259 -9.37 21.74 -6.96
C LEU A 259 -8.51 22.19 -8.13
N ARG A 260 -9.07 23.04 -9.00
CA ARG A 260 -8.31 23.62 -10.09
C ARG A 260 -7.16 24.46 -9.57
N ALA A 261 -7.41 25.32 -8.57
CA ALA A 261 -6.37 26.10 -7.91
C ALA A 261 -5.28 25.20 -7.26
N LEU A 262 -5.67 24.05 -6.70
CA LEU A 262 -4.72 23.08 -6.16
C LEU A 262 -3.85 22.45 -7.27
N ILE A 263 -4.43 22.12 -8.43
CA ILE A 263 -3.70 21.58 -9.58
C ILE A 263 -2.77 22.66 -10.16
N GLU A 264 -3.26 23.89 -10.33
CA GLU A 264 -2.47 25.01 -10.85
C GLU A 264 -1.28 25.40 -9.94
N ALA A 265 -1.39 25.15 -8.63
CA ALA A 265 -0.31 25.36 -7.67
C ALA A 265 0.77 24.25 -7.70
N ALA A 266 0.57 23.20 -8.47
CA ALA A 266 1.58 22.15 -8.67
C ALA A 266 2.66 22.64 -9.63
N ASP A 267 3.61 23.40 -9.11
CA ASP A 267 4.84 23.77 -9.82
C ASP A 267 5.92 22.71 -9.57
N VAL A 268 5.69 21.51 -10.17
CA VAL A 268 6.58 20.37 -9.97
C VAL A 268 6.84 19.65 -11.28
N PRO A 269 8.11 19.29 -11.57
CA PRO A 269 8.44 18.49 -12.75
C PRO A 269 7.93 17.04 -12.66
N ASP A 270 7.51 16.60 -11.48
CA ASP A 270 7.23 15.20 -11.17
C ASP A 270 5.72 14.92 -11.14
N ILE A 271 5.07 15.05 -12.30
CA ILE A 271 3.67 14.61 -12.51
C ILE A 271 3.70 13.29 -13.26
N TYR A 272 3.07 12.28 -12.68
CA TYR A 272 3.05 10.95 -13.27
C TYR A 272 1.63 10.43 -13.49
N LYS A 273 1.41 9.80 -14.63
CA LYS A 273 0.20 9.07 -14.95
C LYS A 273 0.45 7.57 -14.80
N TRP A 274 -0.38 6.90 -14.02
CA TRP A 274 -0.23 5.49 -13.68
C TRP A 274 -1.48 4.72 -14.12
N ALA A 275 -1.30 3.63 -14.83
CA ALA A 275 -2.40 2.69 -15.03
C ALA A 275 -2.66 1.90 -13.75
N LEU A 276 -3.93 1.70 -13.43
CA LEU A 276 -4.33 0.89 -12.30
C LEU A 276 -4.57 -0.55 -12.77
N PHE A 277 -3.75 -1.44 -12.25
CA PHE A 277 -3.87 -2.87 -12.49
C PHE A 277 -4.36 -3.57 -11.23
N ASP A 278 -5.13 -4.62 -11.40
CA ASP A 278 -5.46 -5.58 -10.35
C ASP A 278 -5.06 -7.00 -10.77
N ARG A 279 -5.18 -7.90 -9.81
CA ARG A 279 -5.02 -9.33 -10.06
C ARG A 279 -6.21 -10.08 -9.48
N PRO A 280 -6.65 -11.16 -10.16
CA PRO A 280 -7.64 -12.06 -9.58
C PRO A 280 -7.07 -12.71 -8.32
N GLU A 281 -7.98 -13.17 -7.49
CA GLU A 281 -7.66 -13.93 -6.28
C GLU A 281 -6.88 -15.20 -6.64
N LEU A 282 -5.72 -15.40 -6.00
CA LEU A 282 -4.87 -16.55 -6.27
C LEU A 282 -5.45 -17.83 -5.66
N PRO A 283 -5.34 -18.98 -6.34
CA PRO A 283 -5.80 -20.25 -5.81
C PRO A 283 -5.04 -20.68 -4.53
N ARG A 284 -3.74 -20.39 -4.49
CA ARG A 284 -2.84 -20.61 -3.36
C ARG A 284 -1.76 -19.55 -3.32
N TRP A 285 -1.16 -19.32 -2.14
CA TRP A 285 -0.08 -18.35 -1.96
C TRP A 285 1.30 -19.01 -1.84
N GLY A 286 1.36 -20.30 -1.61
CA GLY A 286 2.62 -20.99 -1.44
C GLY A 286 2.60 -22.46 -1.81
N ALA A 287 3.78 -23.06 -1.79
CA ALA A 287 4.02 -24.51 -1.92
C ALA A 287 5.31 -24.87 -1.21
N GLY A 288 5.31 -25.95 -0.40
CA GLY A 288 6.48 -26.36 0.37
C GLY A 288 7.00 -25.23 1.26
N PRO A 289 8.30 -24.88 1.17
CA PRO A 289 8.91 -23.81 1.96
C PRO A 289 8.82 -22.41 1.33
N VAL A 290 8.01 -22.21 0.30
CA VAL A 290 7.88 -20.96 -0.45
C VAL A 290 6.51 -20.36 -0.26
N THR A 291 6.41 -19.03 -0.01
CA THR A 291 5.14 -18.29 0.07
C THR A 291 5.27 -16.88 -0.52
N LEU A 292 4.12 -16.22 -0.69
CA LEU A 292 4.01 -14.84 -1.18
C LEU A 292 3.51 -13.89 -0.09
N LEU A 293 3.81 -12.60 -0.23
CA LEU A 293 3.43 -11.53 0.70
C LEU A 293 3.10 -10.25 -0.05
N GLY A 294 2.05 -9.53 0.40
CA GLY A 294 1.67 -8.22 -0.14
C GLY A 294 1.19 -8.29 -1.60
N ASP A 295 1.59 -7.33 -2.42
CA ASP A 295 1.13 -7.23 -3.81
C ASP A 295 1.56 -8.43 -4.69
N ALA A 296 2.54 -9.22 -4.25
CA ALA A 296 2.89 -10.47 -4.91
C ALA A 296 1.73 -11.48 -4.90
N CYS A 297 0.87 -11.46 -3.87
CA CYS A 297 -0.28 -12.36 -3.77
C CYS A 297 -1.66 -11.67 -3.86
N HIS A 298 -1.82 -10.42 -3.44
CA HIS A 298 -3.13 -9.76 -3.39
C HIS A 298 -3.09 -8.27 -3.75
N ALA A 299 -2.43 -7.91 -4.85
CA ALA A 299 -2.45 -6.55 -5.36
C ALA A 299 -3.87 -5.97 -5.37
N THR A 300 -4.05 -4.74 -4.89
CA THR A 300 -5.35 -4.11 -4.71
C THR A 300 -5.37 -2.68 -5.24
N LEU A 301 -6.55 -2.23 -5.66
CA LEU A 301 -6.79 -0.85 -6.06
C LEU A 301 -6.65 0.10 -4.86
N PRO A 302 -6.26 1.37 -5.07
CA PRO A 302 -5.93 2.30 -3.99
C PRO A 302 -7.14 2.87 -3.22
N PHE A 303 -8.37 2.50 -3.57
CA PHE A 303 -9.62 3.16 -3.12
C PHE A 303 -9.97 2.96 -1.63
N LEU A 304 -9.26 2.09 -0.94
CA LEU A 304 -9.35 1.92 0.52
C LEU A 304 -8.05 2.27 1.25
N ALA A 305 -7.00 2.65 0.52
CA ALA A 305 -5.67 2.91 1.06
C ALA A 305 -5.11 1.75 1.92
N GLN A 306 -5.41 0.48 1.55
CA GLN A 306 -5.07 -0.70 2.34
C GLN A 306 -3.93 -1.54 1.77
N GLY A 307 -3.39 -1.25 0.59
CA GLY A 307 -2.32 -2.08 -0.01
C GLY A 307 -1.11 -2.22 0.91
N ALA A 308 -0.52 -1.10 1.35
CA ALA A 308 0.59 -1.11 2.30
C ALA A 308 0.19 -1.72 3.65
N ALA A 309 -1.02 -1.41 4.14
CA ALA A 309 -1.52 -1.93 5.40
C ALA A 309 -1.65 -3.46 5.38
N MET A 310 -2.17 -4.04 4.30
CA MET A 310 -2.26 -5.50 4.14
C MET A 310 -0.88 -6.17 4.13
N ALA A 311 0.09 -5.60 3.41
CA ALA A 311 1.45 -6.12 3.39
C ALA A 311 2.14 -6.07 4.76
N ILE A 312 1.87 -5.01 5.56
CA ILE A 312 2.34 -4.88 6.95
C ILE A 312 1.66 -5.92 7.86
N GLU A 313 0.35 -6.13 7.70
CA GLU A 313 -0.38 -7.18 8.43
C GLU A 313 0.16 -8.58 8.09
N ASP A 314 0.39 -8.85 6.81
CA ASP A 314 0.96 -10.12 6.34
C ASP A 314 2.30 -10.40 7.00
N ALA A 315 3.17 -9.39 7.06
CA ALA A 315 4.49 -9.47 7.67
C ALA A 315 4.43 -9.96 9.13
N ALA A 316 3.51 -9.42 9.91
CA ALA A 316 3.32 -9.82 11.31
C ALA A 316 2.75 -11.24 11.43
N VAL A 317 1.66 -11.53 10.68
CA VAL A 317 0.99 -12.84 10.76
C VAL A 317 1.91 -13.96 10.28
N LEU A 318 2.65 -13.76 9.17
CA LEU A 318 3.59 -14.76 8.64
C LEU A 318 4.73 -15.02 9.64
N SER A 319 5.29 -13.96 10.23
CA SER A 319 6.35 -14.10 11.25
C SER A 319 5.86 -14.88 12.48
N ARG A 320 4.64 -14.60 12.95
CA ARG A 320 4.03 -15.34 14.05
C ARG A 320 3.83 -16.81 13.68
N CYS A 321 3.28 -17.11 12.51
CA CYS A 321 3.06 -18.48 12.06
C CYS A 321 4.36 -19.28 11.98
N LEU A 322 5.45 -18.68 11.47
CA LEU A 322 6.77 -19.30 11.42
C LEU A 322 7.39 -19.51 12.81
N SER A 323 7.11 -18.64 13.75
CA SER A 323 7.66 -18.75 15.12
C SER A 323 6.95 -19.80 15.96
N GLU A 324 5.64 -19.92 15.82
CA GLU A 324 4.77 -20.81 16.63
C GLU A 324 4.59 -22.21 16.01
N GLY A 325 4.79 -22.35 14.69
CA GLY A 325 4.50 -23.59 13.98
C GLY A 325 5.47 -24.72 14.28
N ALA A 326 5.03 -25.96 14.03
CA ALA A 326 5.83 -27.15 14.20
C ALA A 326 6.77 -27.41 13.01
N ASP A 327 6.30 -27.09 11.81
CA ASP A 327 7.03 -27.25 10.55
C ASP A 327 6.80 -26.04 9.62
N ILE A 328 7.64 -25.89 8.60
CA ILE A 328 7.60 -24.76 7.67
C ILE A 328 6.35 -24.81 6.78
N PRO A 329 6.05 -25.89 6.04
CA PRO A 329 4.89 -25.91 5.14
C PRO A 329 3.56 -25.67 5.86
N GLY A 330 3.37 -26.27 7.04
CA GLY A 330 2.18 -26.06 7.88
C GLY A 330 2.05 -24.62 8.37
N SER A 331 3.17 -23.97 8.72
CA SER A 331 3.21 -22.56 9.13
C SER A 331 2.81 -21.63 7.98
N LEU A 332 3.33 -21.87 6.77
CA LEU A 332 2.99 -21.08 5.58
C LEU A 332 1.53 -21.28 5.17
N LYS A 333 1.02 -22.51 5.27
CA LYS A 333 -0.40 -22.78 5.02
C LYS A 333 -1.31 -22.08 6.03
N ARG A 334 -0.96 -22.12 7.31
CA ARG A 334 -1.70 -21.40 8.37
C ARG A 334 -1.74 -19.89 8.10
N TYR A 335 -0.62 -19.32 7.67
CA TYR A 335 -0.55 -17.91 7.26
C TYR A 335 -1.55 -17.60 6.13
N GLU A 336 -1.54 -18.39 5.05
CA GLU A 336 -2.48 -18.23 3.94
C GLU A 336 -3.94 -18.29 4.44
N ASP A 337 -4.28 -19.28 5.23
CA ASP A 337 -5.65 -19.48 5.75
C ASP A 337 -6.12 -18.31 6.62
N LEU A 338 -5.24 -17.73 7.44
CA LEU A 338 -5.56 -16.57 8.27
C LEU A 338 -5.73 -15.29 7.47
N ARG A 339 -5.01 -15.14 6.35
CA ARG A 339 -4.96 -13.89 5.61
C ARG A 339 -5.88 -13.83 4.40
N LYS A 340 -6.09 -14.93 3.71
CA LYS A 340 -6.76 -14.98 2.41
C LYS A 340 -8.18 -14.39 2.44
N SER A 341 -8.99 -14.75 3.43
CA SER A 341 -10.35 -14.22 3.54
C SER A 341 -10.38 -12.70 3.75
N ARG A 342 -9.43 -12.16 4.54
CA ARG A 342 -9.32 -10.74 4.80
C ARG A 342 -8.87 -9.96 3.57
N THR A 343 -7.80 -10.41 2.92
CA THR A 343 -7.26 -9.74 1.72
C THR A 343 -8.24 -9.78 0.56
N THR A 344 -8.92 -10.89 0.33
CA THR A 344 -10.03 -11.01 -0.62
C THR A 344 -11.14 -10.00 -0.32
N TYR A 345 -11.53 -9.87 0.95
CA TYR A 345 -12.53 -8.85 1.33
C TYR A 345 -12.07 -7.43 0.95
N VAL A 346 -10.82 -7.09 1.26
CA VAL A 346 -10.26 -5.75 0.95
C VAL A 346 -10.19 -5.51 -0.55
N GLN A 347 -9.70 -6.49 -1.34
CA GLN A 347 -9.67 -6.38 -2.80
C GLN A 347 -11.06 -6.13 -3.39
N ARG A 348 -12.06 -6.94 -3.01
CA ARG A 348 -13.45 -6.80 -3.50
C ARG A 348 -14.09 -5.49 -3.03
N ALA A 349 -13.85 -5.09 -1.79
CA ALA A 349 -14.34 -3.81 -1.27
C ALA A 349 -13.69 -2.61 -1.97
N SER A 350 -12.39 -2.70 -2.29
CA SER A 350 -11.69 -1.66 -3.03
C SER A 350 -12.24 -1.53 -4.47
N GLN A 351 -12.44 -2.64 -5.17
CA GLN A 351 -13.08 -2.64 -6.50
C GLN A 351 -14.47 -2.01 -6.47
N ARG A 352 -15.31 -2.39 -5.48
CA ARG A 352 -16.64 -1.82 -5.29
C ARG A 352 -16.59 -0.31 -5.04
N ASN A 353 -15.62 0.16 -4.24
CA ASN A 353 -15.46 1.59 -3.97
C ASN A 353 -15.13 2.39 -5.23
N GLY A 354 -14.41 1.83 -6.20
CA GLY A 354 -14.21 2.47 -7.50
C GLY A 354 -15.54 2.82 -8.18
N TRP A 355 -16.50 1.89 -8.18
CA TRP A 355 -17.84 2.14 -8.75
C TRP A 355 -18.64 3.15 -7.93
N VAL A 356 -18.53 3.09 -6.59
CA VAL A 356 -19.23 4.03 -5.71
C VAL A 356 -18.70 5.45 -5.92
N TYR A 357 -17.39 5.64 -6.01
CA TYR A 357 -16.77 6.96 -6.19
C TYR A 357 -17.10 7.56 -7.55
N HIS A 358 -17.19 6.73 -8.60
CA HIS A 358 -17.44 7.11 -9.98
C HIS A 358 -18.92 7.07 -10.39
N ALA A 359 -19.83 6.88 -9.43
CA ALA A 359 -21.26 6.79 -9.72
C ALA A 359 -21.78 8.00 -10.50
N ARG A 360 -22.64 7.73 -11.48
CA ARG A 360 -23.28 8.73 -12.35
C ARG A 360 -24.76 8.94 -11.95
N PRO A 361 -25.33 10.13 -12.23
CA PRO A 361 -26.77 10.33 -12.05
C PRO A 361 -27.59 9.26 -12.82
N PRO A 362 -28.73 8.77 -12.28
CA PRO A 362 -29.36 9.21 -11.04
C PRO A 362 -28.87 8.52 -9.75
N LEU A 363 -27.89 7.61 -9.81
CA LEU A 363 -27.46 6.81 -8.67
C LEU A 363 -26.71 7.59 -7.58
N THR A 364 -26.25 8.81 -7.88
CA THR A 364 -25.48 9.62 -6.96
C THR A 364 -26.22 9.95 -5.66
N TRP A 365 -27.50 10.27 -5.73
CA TRP A 365 -28.31 10.57 -4.53
C TRP A 365 -28.42 9.37 -3.58
N LEU A 366 -28.58 8.16 -4.12
CA LEU A 366 -28.66 6.94 -3.32
C LEU A 366 -27.29 6.62 -2.68
N ARG A 367 -26.22 6.80 -3.44
CA ARG A 367 -24.84 6.69 -2.93
C ARG A 367 -24.65 7.62 -1.74
N ASP A 368 -24.98 8.90 -1.89
CA ASP A 368 -24.74 9.93 -0.87
C ASP A 368 -25.55 9.64 0.41
N LEU A 369 -26.77 9.11 0.28
CA LEU A 369 -27.60 8.70 1.40
C LEU A 369 -27.03 7.50 2.19
N ILE A 370 -26.45 6.51 1.49
CA ILE A 370 -25.97 5.27 2.10
C ILE A 370 -24.55 5.39 2.63
N THR A 371 -23.74 6.28 2.08
CA THR A 371 -22.32 6.44 2.38
C THR A 371 -22.00 6.56 3.88
N PRO A 372 -22.69 7.36 4.71
CA PRO A 372 -22.35 7.51 6.12
C PRO A 372 -22.35 6.17 6.87
N TRP A 373 -23.36 5.37 6.63
CA TRP A 373 -23.54 4.08 7.30
C TRP A 373 -22.63 2.97 6.75
N ALA A 374 -22.49 2.88 5.42
CA ALA A 374 -21.61 1.91 4.78
C ALA A 374 -20.14 2.20 5.05
N GLY A 375 -19.74 3.47 5.06
CA GLY A 375 -18.39 3.93 5.36
C GLY A 375 -17.95 3.54 6.78
N GLN A 376 -18.81 3.78 7.77
CA GLN A 376 -18.51 3.44 9.16
C GLN A 376 -18.31 1.92 9.37
N ARG A 377 -19.16 1.08 8.74
CA ARG A 377 -19.00 -0.38 8.80
C ARG A 377 -17.70 -0.84 8.15
N THR A 378 -17.39 -0.31 6.99
CA THR A 378 -16.16 -0.63 6.28
C THR A 378 -14.94 -0.23 7.10
N MET A 379 -14.91 0.98 7.65
CA MET A 379 -13.83 1.47 8.51
C MET A 379 -13.63 0.57 9.72
N THR A 380 -14.72 0.20 10.43
CA THR A 380 -14.64 -0.71 11.58
C THR A 380 -14.01 -2.04 11.17
N ARG A 381 -14.48 -2.67 10.09
CA ARG A 381 -13.96 -3.96 9.64
C ARG A 381 -12.50 -3.92 9.20
N LEU A 382 -12.04 -2.77 8.69
CA LEU A 382 -10.64 -2.58 8.28
C LEU A 382 -9.72 -2.33 9.47
N TYR A 383 -10.09 -1.39 10.35
CA TYR A 383 -9.19 -0.83 11.36
C TYR A 383 -9.16 -1.65 12.67
N ASP A 384 -10.23 -2.40 12.95
CA ASP A 384 -10.33 -3.25 14.15
C ASP A 384 -9.45 -4.52 14.05
N TYR A 385 -9.01 -4.87 12.84
CA TYR A 385 -8.17 -6.05 12.64
C TYR A 385 -6.85 -5.93 13.41
N ASN A 386 -6.53 -6.99 14.15
CA ASN A 386 -5.25 -7.13 14.86
C ASN A 386 -4.44 -8.29 14.24
N ALA A 387 -3.27 -7.97 13.70
CA ALA A 387 -2.34 -8.92 13.10
C ALA A 387 -1.33 -9.51 14.09
N LEU A 388 -1.24 -8.92 15.30
CA LEU A 388 -0.30 -9.31 16.36
C LEU A 388 -0.75 -10.54 17.12
#